data_044cb0cc1fb4c465ce01b4313cf497a4
#
_entry.id   044cb0cc1fb4c465ce01b4313cf497a4
#
_cell.length_a   1.000
_cell.length_b   1.000
_cell.length_c   1.000
_cell.angle_alpha   90.00
_cell.angle_beta   90.00
_cell.angle_gamma   90.00
#
_symmetry.space_group_name_H-M   'P 1'
#
loop_
_entity.id
_entity.type
_entity.pdbx_description
1 polymer ?
#
loop_
_entity_poly.entity_id
_entity_poly.type
_entity_poly.pdbx_seq_one_letter_code
_entity_poly.pdbx_strand_id
1 'polypeptide(L)'
;MSVHTPVHPISHATNEYYLTRQSTMESNVRSYPRKLPLAIAKAQGIWVTDVEGNDYLDCLAGAGTLALGHNHPAVKQALYDVLESGLPLHTLDITTPVKDAFTESL
;
A
#
# COMPACT_ATOMS: atom_id res chain seq x y z
N MET A 1 24.30 -3.09 2.52
CA MET A 1 23.56 -2.34 1.50
C MET A 1 22.49 -3.24 0.91
N SER A 2 21.22 -2.98 1.23
CA SER A 2 20.13 -3.78 0.72
C SER A 2 19.94 -3.47 -0.78
N VAL A 3 20.02 -4.49 -1.61
CA VAL A 3 19.68 -4.37 -3.02
C VAL A 3 18.16 -4.36 -3.09
N HIS A 4 17.59 -3.19 -3.29
CA HIS A 4 16.18 -3.06 -3.56
C HIS A 4 15.93 -3.61 -4.97
N THR A 5 15.45 -4.85 -5.04
CA THR A 5 14.92 -5.37 -6.31
C THR A 5 13.60 -4.67 -6.55
N PRO A 6 13.47 -3.80 -7.54
CA PRO A 6 12.20 -3.17 -7.81
C PRO A 6 11.16 -4.25 -8.09
N VAL A 7 10.01 -4.11 -7.47
CA VAL A 7 8.81 -4.86 -7.86
C VAL A 7 8.67 -4.65 -9.38
N HIS A 8 8.60 -5.74 -10.13
CA HIS A 8 8.61 -5.70 -11.59
C HIS A 8 7.66 -4.64 -12.13
N PRO A 9 8.11 -3.85 -13.11
CA PRO A 9 7.23 -2.92 -13.79
C PRO A 9 6.06 -3.71 -14.35
N ILE A 10 4.88 -3.20 -14.10
CA ILE A 10 3.63 -3.75 -14.60
C ILE A 10 3.70 -3.64 -16.11
N SER A 11 3.93 -4.76 -16.76
CA SER A 11 3.92 -4.83 -18.21
C SER A 11 2.48 -4.61 -18.71
N HIS A 12 2.28 -3.82 -19.69
CA HIS A 12 1.17 -3.62 -20.64
C HIS A 12 -0.18 -4.33 -20.38
N ALA A 13 -0.47 -4.76 -19.15
CA ALA A 13 -1.74 -5.39 -18.80
C ALA A 13 -2.82 -4.34 -18.59
N THR A 14 -4.05 -4.70 -18.93
CA THR A 14 -5.22 -3.85 -18.78
C THR A 14 -5.86 -4.03 -17.40
N ASN A 15 -6.73 -3.10 -17.01
CA ASN A 15 -7.60 -3.27 -15.84
C ASN A 15 -8.37 -4.60 -15.93
N GLU A 16 -8.93 -4.91 -17.08
CA GLU A 16 -9.69 -6.15 -17.34
C GLU A 16 -8.85 -7.41 -17.03
N TYR A 17 -7.59 -7.44 -17.44
CA TYR A 17 -6.70 -8.56 -17.17
C TYR A 17 -6.60 -8.83 -15.66
N TYR A 18 -6.30 -7.82 -14.86
CA TYR A 18 -6.16 -7.97 -13.42
C TYR A 18 -7.47 -8.29 -12.72
N LEU A 19 -8.56 -7.67 -13.13
CA LEU A 19 -9.88 -7.92 -12.55
C LEU A 19 -10.39 -9.34 -12.84
N THR A 20 -10.11 -9.87 -14.03
CA THR A 20 -10.43 -11.26 -14.37
C THR A 20 -9.63 -12.23 -13.49
N ARG A 21 -8.33 -12.01 -13.32
CA ARG A 21 -7.51 -12.82 -12.41
C ARG A 21 -8.03 -12.75 -10.98
N GLN A 22 -8.33 -11.57 -10.50
CA GLN A 22 -8.90 -11.37 -9.17
C GLN A 22 -10.19 -12.17 -8.98
N SER A 23 -11.08 -12.16 -9.97
CA SER A 23 -12.36 -12.89 -9.91
C SER A 23 -12.21 -14.40 -9.83
N THR A 24 -11.09 -14.95 -10.33
CA THR A 24 -10.82 -16.40 -10.33
C THR A 24 -9.95 -16.86 -9.17
N MET A 25 -9.12 -16.00 -8.62
CA MET A 25 -8.09 -16.36 -7.64
C MET A 25 -8.39 -15.89 -6.22
N GLU A 26 -9.21 -14.87 -6.05
CA GLU A 26 -9.55 -14.32 -4.74
C GLU A 26 -10.93 -14.75 -4.25
N SER A 27 -11.16 -14.57 -2.94
CA SER A 27 -12.45 -14.83 -2.32
C SER A 27 -13.58 -14.00 -2.97
N ASN A 28 -14.78 -14.58 -3.01
CA ASN A 28 -15.98 -13.88 -3.44
C ASN A 28 -16.44 -12.77 -2.47
N VAL A 29 -15.86 -12.69 -1.28
CA VAL A 29 -16.15 -11.65 -0.28
C VAL A 29 -15.41 -10.35 -0.68
N ARG A 30 -15.81 -9.77 -1.80
CA ARG A 30 -15.26 -8.53 -2.35
C ARG A 30 -16.38 -7.54 -2.60
N SER A 31 -16.31 -6.35 -2.04
CA SER A 31 -17.32 -5.32 -2.31
C SER A 31 -16.81 -4.22 -3.23
N TYR A 32 -15.63 -3.68 -2.96
CA TYR A 32 -15.09 -2.54 -3.71
C TYR A 32 -14.70 -2.85 -5.16
N PRO A 33 -14.07 -3.98 -5.52
CA PRO A 33 -13.71 -4.26 -6.91
C PRO A 33 -14.90 -4.32 -7.87
N ARG A 34 -16.09 -4.59 -7.35
CA ARG A 34 -17.32 -4.57 -8.16
C ARG A 34 -17.80 -3.17 -8.49
N LYS A 35 -17.41 -2.17 -7.68
CA LYS A 35 -17.80 -0.77 -7.83
C LYS A 35 -16.69 0.08 -8.43
N LEU A 36 -15.44 -0.32 -8.21
CA LEU A 36 -14.25 0.36 -8.68
C LEU A 36 -13.44 -0.62 -9.54
N PRO A 37 -13.80 -0.79 -10.83
CA PRO A 37 -13.18 -1.79 -11.69
C PRO A 37 -11.82 -1.32 -12.20
N LEU A 38 -10.90 -1.04 -11.28
CA LEU A 38 -9.58 -0.53 -11.56
C LEU A 38 -8.50 -1.43 -10.94
N ALA A 39 -7.42 -1.63 -11.67
CA ALA A 39 -6.19 -2.18 -11.13
C ALA A 39 -5.18 -1.04 -10.98
N ILE A 40 -4.78 -0.73 -9.76
CA ILE A 40 -3.91 0.40 -9.47
C ILE A 40 -2.44 0.01 -9.61
N ALA A 41 -1.70 0.78 -10.40
CA ALA A 41 -0.28 0.58 -10.65
C ALA A 41 0.60 1.36 -9.69
N LYS A 42 0.21 2.58 -9.34
CA LYS A 42 0.97 3.46 -8.45
C LYS A 42 0.05 4.48 -7.78
N ALA A 43 0.55 5.06 -6.71
CA ALA A 43 -0.16 6.10 -5.98
C ALA A 43 0.84 7.08 -5.35
N GLN A 44 0.48 8.37 -5.33
CA GLN A 44 1.27 9.41 -4.70
C GLN A 44 0.35 10.54 -4.22
N GLY A 45 0.46 10.89 -2.94
CA GLY A 45 -0.40 11.91 -2.36
C GLY A 45 -1.88 11.54 -2.50
N ILE A 46 -2.66 12.38 -3.14
CA ILE A 46 -4.09 12.18 -3.39
C ILE A 46 -4.39 11.51 -4.74
N TRP A 47 -3.37 11.15 -5.50
CA TRP A 47 -3.52 10.59 -6.84
C TRP A 47 -3.20 9.11 -6.88
N VAL A 48 -4.02 8.36 -7.60
CA VAL A 48 -3.77 6.97 -7.96
C VAL A 48 -3.77 6.84 -9.48
N THR A 49 -2.89 5.99 -10.00
CA THR A 49 -2.78 5.73 -11.44
C THR A 49 -3.07 4.27 -11.68
N ASP A 50 -3.96 3.97 -12.62
CA ASP A 50 -4.26 2.59 -12.99
C ASP A 50 -3.17 1.99 -13.91
N VAL A 51 -3.30 0.72 -14.22
CA VAL A 51 -2.35 -0.01 -15.07
C VAL A 51 -2.37 0.46 -16.54
N GLU A 52 -3.42 1.18 -16.93
CA GLU A 52 -3.55 1.75 -18.27
C GLU A 52 -3.02 3.19 -18.36
N GLY A 53 -2.55 3.75 -17.22
CA GLY A 53 -1.94 5.08 -17.15
C GLY A 53 -2.92 6.21 -16.88
N ASN A 54 -4.15 5.92 -16.52
CA ASN A 54 -5.13 6.94 -16.18
C ASN A 54 -5.00 7.35 -14.72
N ASP A 55 -5.07 8.64 -14.45
CA ASP A 55 -4.98 9.20 -13.10
C ASP A 55 -6.37 9.50 -12.53
N TYR A 56 -6.53 9.20 -11.26
CA TYR A 56 -7.76 9.42 -10.50
C TYR A 56 -7.45 10.10 -9.18
N LEU A 57 -8.38 10.95 -8.74
CA LEU A 57 -8.33 11.54 -7.41
C LEU A 57 -8.87 10.52 -6.40
N ASP A 58 -8.05 10.14 -5.43
CA ASP A 58 -8.46 9.19 -4.39
C ASP A 58 -9.19 9.89 -3.24
N CYS A 59 -10.50 9.81 -3.26
CA CYS A 59 -11.36 10.28 -2.17
C CYS A 59 -11.69 9.20 -1.14
N LEU A 60 -11.31 7.94 -1.39
CA LEU A 60 -11.52 6.85 -0.44
C LEU A 60 -10.44 6.84 0.65
N ALA A 61 -9.21 7.20 0.28
CA ALA A 61 -8.06 7.31 1.19
C ALA A 61 -7.86 6.10 2.11
N GLY A 62 -8.03 4.88 1.57
CA GLY A 62 -7.93 3.64 2.35
C GLY A 62 -8.91 3.59 3.52
N ALA A 63 -10.12 4.13 3.35
CA ALA A 63 -11.13 4.27 4.40
C ALA A 63 -10.62 5.10 5.59
N GLY A 64 -9.82 6.13 5.33
CA GLY A 64 -9.27 7.04 6.33
C GLY A 64 -7.88 6.67 6.85
N THR A 65 -7.33 5.54 6.45
CA THR A 65 -5.98 5.12 6.89
C THR A 65 -4.85 5.94 6.26
N LEU A 66 -5.13 6.60 5.15
CA LEU A 66 -4.15 7.38 4.39
C LEU A 66 -4.33 8.90 4.61
N ALA A 67 -4.45 9.31 5.86
CA ALA A 67 -4.66 10.72 6.22
C ALA A 67 -3.59 11.67 5.65
N LEU A 68 -2.37 11.19 5.46
CA LEU A 68 -1.26 11.94 4.87
C LEU A 68 -1.11 11.71 3.36
N GLY A 69 -2.02 10.95 2.75
CA GLY A 69 -1.93 10.54 1.35
C GLY A 69 -1.07 9.30 1.13
N HIS A 70 -1.07 8.84 -0.11
CA HIS A 70 -0.27 7.70 -0.53
C HIS A 70 1.23 8.01 -0.52
N ASN A 71 2.02 7.07 -0.05
CA ASN A 71 3.48 7.15 -0.13
C ASN A 71 4.07 8.46 0.41
N HIS A 72 3.52 8.96 1.50
CA HIS A 72 4.05 10.17 2.13
C HIS A 72 5.53 9.99 2.48
N PRO A 73 6.42 10.92 2.09
CA PRO A 73 7.86 10.74 2.26
C PRO A 73 8.30 10.48 3.70
N ALA A 74 7.70 11.16 4.68
CA ALA A 74 8.02 10.96 6.09
C ALA A 74 7.62 9.56 6.59
N VAL A 75 6.46 9.04 6.14
CA VAL A 75 6.01 7.69 6.48
C VAL A 75 6.91 6.64 5.84
N LYS A 76 7.27 6.83 4.58
CA LYS A 76 8.21 5.92 3.90
C LYS A 76 9.56 5.89 4.58
N GLN A 77 10.10 7.05 4.96
CA GLN A 77 11.37 7.12 5.66
C GLN A 77 11.32 6.39 7.00
N ALA A 78 10.26 6.58 7.78
CA ALA A 78 10.07 5.87 9.05
C ALA A 78 10.03 4.34 8.86
N LEU A 79 9.38 3.85 7.80
CA LEU A 79 9.37 2.43 7.47
C LEU A 79 10.76 1.91 7.08
N TYR A 80 11.50 2.65 6.26
CA TYR A 80 12.88 2.29 5.91
C TYR A 80 13.77 2.23 7.14
N ASP A 81 13.66 3.19 8.05
CA ASP A 81 14.45 3.23 9.28
C ASP A 81 14.18 2.01 10.15
N VAL A 82 12.93 1.60 10.30
CA VAL A 82 12.58 0.37 11.04
C VAL A 82 13.13 -0.87 10.35
N LEU A 83 12.99 -0.98 9.03
CA LEU A 83 13.51 -2.12 8.27
C LEU A 83 15.03 -2.26 8.38
N GLU A 84 15.76 -1.15 8.38
CA GLU A 84 17.23 -1.14 8.52
C GLU A 84 17.69 -1.34 9.96
N SER A 85 16.86 -1.07 10.96
CA SER A 85 17.23 -1.09 12.38
C SER A 85 17.45 -2.49 12.96
N GLY A 86 16.97 -3.54 12.33
CA GLY A 86 16.96 -4.89 12.87
C GLY A 86 15.95 -5.11 14.00
N LEU A 87 15.05 -4.16 14.24
CA LEU A 87 13.96 -4.35 15.20
C LEU A 87 13.01 -5.47 14.74
N PRO A 88 12.42 -6.22 15.68
CA PRO A 88 11.41 -7.22 15.31
C PRO A 88 10.23 -6.55 14.64
N LEU A 89 9.75 -7.14 13.53
CA LEU A 89 8.60 -6.64 12.78
C LEU A 89 7.27 -7.19 13.31
N HIS A 90 7.31 -8.00 14.35
CA HIS A 90 6.16 -8.55 15.04
C HIS A 90 6.29 -8.27 16.54
N THR A 91 5.33 -7.57 17.12
CA THR A 91 5.37 -7.12 18.51
C THR A 91 4.08 -7.42 19.28
N LEU A 92 3.34 -8.46 18.88
CA LEU A 92 2.06 -8.79 19.53
C LEU A 92 2.27 -9.11 21.02
N ASP A 93 3.21 -9.99 21.33
CA ASP A 93 3.45 -10.49 22.69
C ASP A 93 4.70 -9.92 23.34
N ILE A 94 5.46 -9.11 22.63
CA ILE A 94 6.70 -8.49 23.13
C ILE A 94 6.66 -6.98 22.85
N THR A 95 7.35 -6.23 23.71
CA THR A 95 7.47 -4.80 23.47
C THR A 95 8.79 -4.44 22.77
N THR A 96 8.83 -3.26 22.18
CA THR A 96 10.02 -2.65 21.61
C THR A 96 10.06 -1.17 21.99
N PRO A 97 11.23 -0.52 21.94
CA PRO A 97 11.32 0.93 22.19
C PRO A 97 10.40 1.75 21.29
N VAL A 98 10.22 1.35 20.02
CA VAL A 98 9.33 2.03 19.09
C VAL A 98 7.86 1.87 19.49
N LYS A 99 7.46 0.67 19.91
CA LYS A 99 6.11 0.43 20.40
C LYS A 99 5.80 1.23 21.67
N ASP A 100 6.78 1.28 22.59
CA ASP A 100 6.67 2.04 23.82
C ASP A 100 6.48 3.54 23.54
N ALA A 101 7.34 4.11 22.71
CA ALA A 101 7.25 5.52 22.30
C ALA A 101 5.92 5.85 21.60
N PHE A 102 5.41 4.96 20.77
CA PHE A 102 4.11 5.12 20.15
C PHE A 102 2.99 5.16 21.21
N THR A 103 3.03 4.22 22.15
CA THR A 103 2.03 4.16 23.23
C THR A 103 2.04 5.42 24.09
N GLU A 104 3.24 5.93 24.40
CA GLU A 104 3.38 7.17 25.17
C GLU A 104 2.81 8.39 24.42
N SER A 105 2.91 8.41 23.09
CA SER A 105 2.44 9.53 22.27
C SER A 105 0.89 9.57 22.10
N LEU A 106 0.20 8.52 22.45
CA LEU A 106 -1.25 8.43 22.39
C LEU A 106 -1.92 9.11 23.59
#